data_5125d196fcdbc66094486175804e5df8
#
_entry.id   5125d196fcdbc66094486175804e5df8
#
_cell.length_a   1.000
_cell.length_b   1.000
_cell.length_c   1.000
_cell.angle_alpha   90.00
_cell.angle_beta   90.00
_cell.angle_gamma   90.00
#
_symmetry.space_group_name_H-M   'P 1'
#
loop_
_entity.id
_entity.type
_entity.pdbx_description
1 polymer ?
#
loop_
_entity_poly.entity_id
_entity_poly.type
_entity_poly.pdbx_seq_one_letter_code
_entity_poly.pdbx_strand_id
1 'polypeptide(L)'
;MSYPEGHKVIDLMFGLPDIKGLHAAYETFKPLYRDRESKDFAFPAQYMFKDIPNIEDLGDDPVGWAVKQMDRFNIEKALIGVNVFSELHKVARDRFADRFIFDVPLDPNGGMEEVRRLRRLAKEYDVRGATVFPCGCNPQVPINDKRMYVMYAACVDLDIPIFVNAGVPGPRVPMFPQHVELIDEVCWFFPELKFVMRHGAEPWEALAVKLMLKYPNLYYSTSAFAPKHYPKAIINYANTRGADKILYAGYFPMGLSLDRIFTELRDVPFKDGVWPKFLYENARKLLKL
;
A
#
# COMPACT_ATOMS: atom_id res chain seq x y z
N MET A 1 27.52 1.47 5.72
CA MET A 1 26.16 0.95 5.62
C MET A 1 25.70 1.22 4.21
N SER A 2 25.65 0.20 3.37
CA SER A 2 25.32 0.37 1.95
C SER A 2 24.06 -0.42 1.61
N TYR A 3 23.27 0.13 0.71
CA TYR A 3 22.16 -0.58 0.09
C TYR A 3 22.68 -1.92 -0.48
N PRO A 4 22.04 -3.06 -0.17
CA PRO A 4 22.53 -4.37 -0.61
C PRO A 4 22.15 -4.60 -2.07
N GLU A 5 23.09 -4.45 -2.98
CA GLU A 5 22.88 -4.75 -4.40
C GLU A 5 22.48 -6.22 -4.59
N GLY A 6 21.50 -6.46 -5.49
CA GLY A 6 21.07 -7.81 -5.84
C GLY A 6 20.14 -8.50 -4.85
N HIS A 7 19.73 -7.86 -3.74
CA HIS A 7 18.70 -8.42 -2.87
C HIS A 7 17.36 -8.54 -3.58
N LYS A 8 16.66 -9.63 -3.29
CA LYS A 8 15.25 -9.79 -3.69
C LYS A 8 14.37 -8.77 -3.00
N VAL A 9 13.36 -8.32 -3.70
CA VAL A 9 12.39 -7.34 -3.22
C VAL A 9 10.97 -7.89 -3.38
N ILE A 10 10.10 -7.62 -2.38
CA ILE A 10 8.66 -7.72 -2.51
C ILE A 10 8.09 -6.31 -2.38
N ASP A 11 7.47 -5.80 -3.45
CA ASP A 11 6.84 -4.48 -3.43
C ASP A 11 5.38 -4.59 -3.02
N LEU A 12 5.03 -3.99 -1.87
CA LEU A 12 3.68 -4.05 -1.30
C LEU A 12 2.74 -2.95 -1.80
N MET A 13 3.19 -2.14 -2.76
CA MET A 13 2.33 -1.17 -3.45
C MET A 13 2.85 -0.91 -4.87
N PHE A 14 2.52 -1.80 -5.74
CA PHE A 14 2.84 -1.74 -7.15
C PHE A 14 1.55 -1.53 -7.96
N GLY A 15 1.63 -0.83 -9.09
CA GLY A 15 0.52 -0.66 -10.01
C GLY A 15 0.84 -1.27 -11.37
N LEU A 16 -0.17 -1.77 -12.04
CA LEU A 16 -0.09 -2.05 -13.47
C LEU A 16 -0.26 -0.74 -14.25
N PRO A 17 0.30 -0.62 -15.45
CA PRO A 17 0.15 0.57 -16.29
C PRO A 17 -1.24 0.61 -16.97
N ASP A 18 -2.27 0.65 -16.14
CA ASP A 18 -3.69 0.71 -16.54
C ASP A 18 -4.21 2.15 -16.45
N ILE A 19 -3.92 2.96 -17.47
CA ILE A 19 -4.33 4.37 -17.52
C ILE A 19 -5.85 4.50 -17.39
N LYS A 20 -6.61 3.65 -18.08
CA LYS A 20 -8.08 3.70 -18.04
C LYS A 20 -8.60 3.36 -16.64
N GLY A 21 -8.03 2.35 -16.00
CA GLY A 21 -8.37 1.98 -14.63
C GLY A 21 -7.98 3.06 -13.62
N LEU A 22 -6.83 3.70 -13.79
CA LEU A 22 -6.40 4.83 -12.95
C LEU A 22 -7.34 6.02 -13.07
N HIS A 23 -7.73 6.41 -14.29
CA HIS A 23 -8.69 7.49 -14.51
C HIS A 23 -10.07 7.15 -13.93
N ALA A 24 -10.57 5.92 -14.16
CA ALA A 24 -11.85 5.49 -13.60
C ALA A 24 -11.85 5.51 -12.06
N ALA A 25 -10.77 5.04 -11.44
CA ALA A 25 -10.59 5.11 -9.99
C ALA A 25 -10.59 6.57 -9.51
N TYR A 26 -9.92 7.47 -10.24
CA TYR A 26 -9.88 8.89 -9.88
C TYR A 26 -11.25 9.56 -9.94
N GLU A 27 -12.08 9.25 -10.93
CA GLU A 27 -13.43 9.78 -11.05
C GLU A 27 -14.28 9.52 -9.77
N THR A 28 -13.99 8.41 -9.05
CA THR A 28 -14.70 8.10 -7.80
C THR A 28 -14.38 9.07 -6.66
N PHE A 29 -13.24 9.77 -6.71
CA PHE A 29 -12.84 10.77 -5.71
C PHE A 29 -13.36 12.18 -6.01
N LYS A 30 -13.67 12.50 -7.27
CA LYS A 30 -14.10 13.85 -7.67
C LYS A 30 -15.28 14.41 -6.87
N PRO A 31 -16.29 13.61 -6.48
CA PRO A 31 -17.38 14.09 -5.63
C PRO A 31 -16.95 14.56 -4.23
N LEU A 32 -15.80 14.09 -3.74
CA LEU A 32 -15.26 14.46 -2.44
C LEU A 32 -14.57 15.84 -2.44
N TYR A 33 -14.13 16.33 -3.62
CA TYR A 33 -13.39 17.59 -3.75
C TYR A 33 -14.31 18.81 -3.73
N ARG A 34 -13.89 19.84 -3.03
CA ARG A 34 -14.59 21.14 -2.99
C ARG A 34 -13.93 22.19 -3.89
N ASP A 35 -12.61 22.13 -4.04
CA ASP A 35 -11.85 23.06 -4.88
C ASP A 35 -11.81 22.63 -6.36
N ARG A 36 -11.71 23.65 -7.24
CA ARG A 36 -11.70 23.43 -8.69
C ARG A 36 -10.44 22.73 -9.15
N GLU A 37 -9.28 23.14 -8.64
CA GLU A 37 -8.00 22.61 -9.06
C GLU A 37 -7.91 21.08 -8.86
N SER A 38 -8.38 20.58 -7.69
CA SER A 38 -8.39 19.13 -7.42
C SER A 38 -9.29 18.36 -8.38
N LYS A 39 -10.38 18.96 -8.89
CA LYS A 39 -11.26 18.32 -9.87
C LYS A 39 -10.64 18.21 -11.27
N ASP A 40 -9.66 19.06 -11.55
CA ASP A 40 -8.95 19.10 -12.84
C ASP A 40 -7.69 18.21 -12.84
N PHE A 41 -7.29 17.61 -11.69
CA PHE A 41 -6.13 16.71 -11.61
C PHE A 41 -6.33 15.43 -12.43
N ALA A 42 -5.23 14.86 -12.92
CA ALA A 42 -5.22 13.56 -13.56
C ALA A 42 -5.18 12.38 -12.55
N PHE A 43 -4.74 12.63 -11.31
CA PHE A 43 -4.79 11.66 -10.22
C PHE A 43 -4.82 12.34 -8.83
N PRO A 44 -5.25 11.64 -7.75
CA PRO A 44 -5.70 12.25 -6.50
C PRO A 44 -4.75 13.18 -5.74
N ALA A 45 -3.45 13.02 -5.89
CA ALA A 45 -2.44 13.80 -5.19
C ALA A 45 -1.41 14.41 -6.14
N GLN A 46 -1.81 14.75 -7.35
CA GLN A 46 -0.93 15.22 -8.43
C GLN A 46 0.00 16.36 -8.01
N TYR A 47 -0.47 17.31 -7.22
CA TYR A 47 0.30 18.45 -6.74
C TYR A 47 1.51 18.08 -5.85
N MET A 48 1.53 16.86 -5.30
CA MET A 48 2.60 16.36 -4.42
C MET A 48 3.73 15.68 -5.21
N PHE A 49 3.49 15.27 -6.44
CA PHE A 49 4.44 14.49 -7.23
C PHE A 49 5.01 15.29 -8.38
N LYS A 50 6.32 15.11 -8.60
CA LYS A 50 7.05 15.64 -9.76
C LYS A 50 7.61 14.43 -10.52
N ASP A 51 7.71 14.59 -11.85
CA ASP A 51 8.31 13.58 -12.73
C ASP A 51 7.58 12.22 -12.66
N ILE A 52 6.24 12.27 -12.78
CA ILE A 52 5.40 11.08 -12.80
C ILE A 52 5.79 10.23 -14.02
N PRO A 53 5.96 8.91 -13.86
CA PRO A 53 6.30 8.03 -14.97
C PRO A 53 5.27 8.13 -16.10
N ASN A 54 5.75 8.36 -17.32
CA ASN A 54 4.89 8.22 -18.49
C ASN A 54 4.65 6.74 -18.76
N ILE A 55 3.40 6.31 -18.70
CA ILE A 55 2.94 4.94 -18.98
C ILE A 55 2.02 4.86 -20.19
N GLU A 56 1.98 5.91 -20.99
CA GLU A 56 1.31 5.92 -22.28
C GLU A 56 2.18 5.19 -23.31
N ASP A 57 1.55 4.48 -24.21
CA ASP A 57 2.19 3.78 -25.34
C ASP A 57 3.26 2.75 -24.94
N LEU A 58 2.88 1.77 -24.11
CA LEU A 58 3.75 0.66 -23.69
C LEU A 58 3.73 -0.54 -24.67
N GLY A 59 3.18 -0.39 -25.85
CA GLY A 59 3.03 -1.44 -26.85
C GLY A 59 1.96 -2.48 -26.50
N ASP A 60 2.06 -3.66 -27.12
CA ASP A 60 1.00 -4.70 -27.07
C ASP A 60 1.01 -5.54 -25.78
N ASP A 61 2.05 -5.43 -24.92
CA ASP A 61 2.18 -6.22 -23.69
C ASP A 61 2.53 -5.34 -22.46
N PRO A 62 1.60 -4.52 -21.96
CA PRO A 62 1.85 -3.65 -20.81
C PRO A 62 2.20 -4.40 -19.52
N VAL A 63 1.63 -5.59 -19.30
CA VAL A 63 1.94 -6.42 -18.12
C VAL A 63 3.34 -7.01 -18.22
N GLY A 64 3.72 -7.52 -19.39
CA GLY A 64 5.09 -7.98 -19.64
C GLY A 64 6.12 -6.85 -19.51
N TRP A 65 5.76 -5.63 -19.92
CA TRP A 65 6.59 -4.45 -19.67
C TRP A 65 6.77 -4.20 -18.17
N ALA A 66 5.69 -4.26 -17.38
CA ALA A 66 5.77 -4.09 -15.91
C ALA A 66 6.67 -5.16 -15.27
N VAL A 67 6.58 -6.41 -15.71
CA VAL A 67 7.46 -7.50 -15.25
C VAL A 67 8.93 -7.23 -15.59
N LYS A 68 9.22 -6.73 -16.79
CA LYS A 68 10.59 -6.30 -17.15
C LYS A 68 11.10 -5.16 -16.26
N GLN A 69 10.23 -4.23 -15.84
CA GLN A 69 10.62 -3.21 -14.87
C GLN A 69 10.94 -3.84 -13.51
N MET A 70 10.13 -4.81 -13.05
CA MET A 70 10.40 -5.56 -11.83
C MET A 70 11.75 -6.26 -11.88
N ASP A 71 12.08 -6.93 -13.00
CA ASP A 71 13.34 -7.65 -13.18
C ASP A 71 14.57 -6.75 -13.06
N ARG A 72 14.51 -5.52 -13.58
CA ARG A 72 15.60 -4.53 -13.46
C ARG A 72 16.01 -4.22 -12.01
N PHE A 73 15.07 -4.37 -11.06
CA PHE A 73 15.27 -4.01 -9.65
C PHE A 73 15.13 -5.20 -8.70
N ASN A 74 15.22 -6.43 -9.20
CA ASN A 74 15.07 -7.67 -8.42
C ASN A 74 13.76 -7.75 -7.63
N ILE A 75 12.69 -7.12 -8.11
CA ILE A 75 11.35 -7.25 -7.52
C ILE A 75 10.82 -8.63 -7.91
N GLU A 76 10.90 -9.58 -6.97
CA GLU A 76 10.46 -10.97 -7.18
C GLU A 76 8.93 -11.03 -7.26
N LYS A 77 8.25 -10.34 -6.36
CA LYS A 77 6.79 -10.28 -6.32
C LYS A 77 6.31 -8.85 -6.07
N ALA A 78 5.12 -8.55 -6.61
CA ALA A 78 4.46 -7.28 -6.40
C ALA A 78 3.01 -7.48 -5.95
N LEU A 79 2.59 -6.73 -4.93
CA LEU A 79 1.20 -6.68 -4.48
C LEU A 79 0.46 -5.62 -5.27
N ILE A 80 -0.62 -6.04 -5.95
CA ILE A 80 -1.49 -5.17 -6.76
C ILE A 80 -2.95 -5.30 -6.31
N GLY A 81 -3.70 -4.20 -6.35
CA GLY A 81 -5.13 -4.22 -6.03
C GLY A 81 -5.95 -4.97 -7.08
N VAL A 82 -6.84 -5.85 -6.67
CA VAL A 82 -7.73 -6.56 -7.62
C VAL A 82 -8.66 -5.56 -8.33
N ASN A 83 -8.61 -5.57 -9.65
CA ASN A 83 -9.59 -4.91 -10.50
C ASN A 83 -10.18 -5.92 -11.50
N VAL A 84 -11.38 -6.44 -11.19
CA VAL A 84 -12.04 -7.47 -11.99
C VAL A 84 -12.49 -6.99 -13.39
N PHE A 85 -12.53 -5.68 -13.60
CA PHE A 85 -12.91 -5.07 -14.88
C PHE A 85 -11.71 -4.80 -15.80
N SER A 86 -10.48 -4.90 -15.26
CA SER A 86 -9.26 -4.67 -16.03
C SER A 86 -8.74 -5.95 -16.66
N GLU A 87 -8.58 -5.95 -17.96
CA GLU A 87 -7.94 -7.07 -18.69
C GLU A 87 -6.48 -7.24 -18.25
N LEU A 88 -5.77 -6.16 -17.91
CA LEU A 88 -4.38 -6.24 -17.43
C LEU A 88 -4.28 -7.04 -16.14
N HIS A 89 -5.25 -6.91 -15.22
CA HIS A 89 -5.28 -7.68 -13.98
C HIS A 89 -5.58 -9.18 -14.23
N LYS A 90 -6.38 -9.51 -15.22
CA LYS A 90 -6.59 -10.89 -15.63
C LYS A 90 -5.30 -11.49 -16.24
N VAL A 91 -4.62 -10.74 -17.10
CA VAL A 91 -3.31 -11.14 -17.65
C VAL A 91 -2.27 -11.33 -16.54
N ALA A 92 -2.22 -10.44 -15.56
CA ALA A 92 -1.31 -10.56 -14.40
C ALA A 92 -1.59 -11.85 -13.62
N ARG A 93 -2.87 -12.17 -13.35
CA ARG A 93 -3.29 -13.39 -12.66
C ARG A 93 -2.96 -14.65 -13.46
N ASP A 94 -3.27 -14.67 -14.75
CA ASP A 94 -3.27 -15.90 -15.55
C ASP A 94 -1.89 -16.20 -16.16
N ARG A 95 -1.15 -15.16 -16.56
CA ARG A 95 0.15 -15.31 -17.25
C ARG A 95 1.36 -15.11 -16.33
N PHE A 96 1.20 -14.37 -15.23
CA PHE A 96 2.28 -13.99 -14.34
C PHE A 96 1.94 -14.25 -12.86
N ALA A 97 1.26 -15.35 -12.57
CA ALA A 97 0.83 -15.74 -11.22
C ALA A 97 1.99 -15.89 -10.21
N ASP A 98 3.19 -16.18 -10.68
CA ASP A 98 4.41 -16.27 -9.87
C ASP A 98 5.00 -14.90 -9.49
N ARG A 99 4.56 -13.82 -10.18
CA ARG A 99 5.10 -12.46 -10.01
C ARG A 99 4.13 -11.52 -9.29
N PHE A 100 2.82 -11.70 -9.47
CA PHE A 100 1.82 -10.85 -8.86
C PHE A 100 1.02 -11.60 -7.80
N ILE A 101 0.83 -10.93 -6.69
CA ILE A 101 -0.10 -11.27 -5.61
C ILE A 101 -1.09 -10.14 -5.44
N PHE A 102 -2.22 -10.40 -4.82
CA PHE A 102 -3.33 -9.46 -4.86
C PHE A 102 -3.76 -8.99 -3.47
N ASP A 103 -4.14 -7.72 -3.36
CA ASP A 103 -4.99 -7.23 -2.29
C ASP A 103 -6.39 -6.86 -2.82
N VAL A 104 -7.38 -6.87 -1.96
CA VAL A 104 -8.74 -6.48 -2.32
C VAL A 104 -9.05 -5.10 -1.75
N PRO A 105 -9.19 -4.06 -2.60
CA PRO A 105 -9.70 -2.77 -2.16
C PRO A 105 -11.13 -2.91 -1.65
N LEU A 106 -11.40 -2.44 -0.43
CA LEU A 106 -12.71 -2.54 0.23
C LEU A 106 -13.30 -1.14 0.50
N ASP A 107 -14.60 -1.01 0.32
CA ASP A 107 -15.38 0.12 0.81
C ASP A 107 -16.24 -0.32 2.02
N PRO A 108 -15.89 0.08 3.25
CA PRO A 108 -16.66 -0.30 4.44
C PRO A 108 -18.12 0.13 4.42
N ASN A 109 -18.50 1.10 3.57
CA ASN A 109 -19.89 1.49 3.38
C ASN A 109 -20.75 0.38 2.77
N GLY A 110 -20.14 -0.57 2.04
CA GLY A 110 -20.81 -1.73 1.48
C GLY A 110 -21.10 -2.86 2.49
N GLY A 111 -20.59 -2.76 3.74
CA GLY A 111 -20.88 -3.70 4.82
C GLY A 111 -20.63 -5.16 4.42
N MET A 112 -21.60 -6.03 4.67
CA MET A 112 -21.46 -7.48 4.41
C MET A 112 -21.31 -7.85 2.92
N GLU A 113 -21.71 -7.00 1.99
CA GLU A 113 -21.47 -7.25 0.56
C GLU A 113 -19.97 -7.21 0.25
N GLU A 114 -19.21 -6.28 0.86
CA GLU A 114 -17.77 -6.22 0.72
C GLU A 114 -17.07 -7.43 1.35
N VAL A 115 -17.56 -7.93 2.49
CA VAL A 115 -17.05 -9.17 3.10
C VAL A 115 -17.29 -10.37 2.17
N ARG A 116 -18.47 -10.47 1.57
CA ARG A 116 -18.77 -11.52 0.59
C ARG A 116 -17.90 -11.40 -0.66
N ARG A 117 -17.67 -10.17 -1.13
CA ARG A 117 -16.79 -9.89 -2.26
C ARG A 117 -15.34 -10.30 -1.95
N LEU A 118 -14.82 -9.92 -0.79
CA LEU A 118 -13.47 -10.33 -0.34
C LEU A 118 -13.34 -11.87 -0.33
N ARG A 119 -14.28 -12.56 0.30
CA ARG A 119 -14.27 -14.04 0.38
C ARG A 119 -14.39 -14.73 -0.98
N ARG A 120 -15.12 -14.14 -1.93
CA ARG A 120 -15.21 -14.65 -3.30
C ARG A 120 -13.88 -14.45 -4.04
N LEU A 121 -13.34 -13.23 -4.01
CA LEU A 121 -12.08 -12.92 -4.69
C LEU A 121 -10.89 -13.70 -4.12
N ALA A 122 -10.90 -13.99 -2.81
CA ALA A 122 -9.88 -14.84 -2.19
C ALA A 122 -9.86 -16.29 -2.73
N LYS A 123 -10.93 -16.74 -3.38
CA LYS A 123 -10.97 -18.06 -4.08
C LYS A 123 -10.54 -17.98 -5.53
N GLU A 124 -10.62 -16.80 -6.14
CA GLU A 124 -10.40 -16.60 -7.58
C GLU A 124 -8.99 -16.07 -7.89
N TYR A 125 -8.38 -15.38 -6.92
CA TYR A 125 -7.07 -14.75 -7.00
C TYR A 125 -6.17 -15.22 -5.86
N ASP A 126 -4.84 -15.10 -6.02
CA ASP A 126 -3.90 -15.24 -4.89
C ASP A 126 -3.95 -14.00 -3.99
N VAL A 127 -5.07 -13.85 -3.26
CA VAL A 127 -5.31 -12.71 -2.37
C VAL A 127 -4.50 -12.89 -1.10
N ARG A 128 -3.60 -11.94 -0.85
CA ARG A 128 -2.70 -11.90 0.31
C ARG A 128 -2.94 -10.71 1.22
N GLY A 129 -3.98 -9.91 0.95
CA GLY A 129 -4.33 -8.77 1.77
C GLY A 129 -5.65 -8.14 1.37
N ALA A 130 -6.08 -7.19 2.19
CA ALA A 130 -7.17 -6.26 1.87
C ALA A 130 -6.67 -4.83 2.05
N THR A 131 -7.29 -3.87 1.37
CA THR A 131 -6.90 -2.46 1.43
C THR A 131 -8.10 -1.58 1.69
N VAL A 132 -7.93 -0.57 2.55
CA VAL A 132 -8.94 0.50 2.75
C VAL A 132 -8.28 1.87 2.70
N PHE A 133 -8.93 2.80 2.03
CA PHE A 133 -8.60 4.23 2.06
C PHE A 133 -9.70 5.01 2.81
N PRO A 134 -9.60 5.18 4.15
CA PRO A 134 -10.65 5.74 4.98
C PRO A 134 -11.15 7.12 4.54
N CYS A 135 -10.23 8.02 4.18
CA CYS A 135 -10.56 9.35 3.67
C CYS A 135 -11.10 9.35 2.24
N GLY A 136 -10.89 8.28 1.49
CA GLY A 136 -11.39 8.12 0.11
C GLY A 136 -12.76 7.46 0.03
N CYS A 137 -13.29 6.92 1.11
CA CYS A 137 -14.65 6.41 1.16
C CYS A 137 -15.69 7.54 1.04
N ASN A 138 -16.84 7.26 0.47
CA ASN A 138 -17.95 8.24 0.38
C ASN A 138 -19.26 7.62 0.88
N PRO A 139 -19.75 8.00 2.11
CA PRO A 139 -19.11 8.91 3.07
C PRO A 139 -17.78 8.36 3.64
N GLN A 140 -16.93 9.25 4.11
CA GLN A 140 -15.68 8.87 4.76
C GLN A 140 -15.91 7.96 5.97
N VAL A 141 -15.00 7.00 6.21
CA VAL A 141 -15.12 6.01 7.28
C VAL A 141 -13.87 6.03 8.15
N PRO A 142 -13.95 6.47 9.41
CA PRO A 142 -12.81 6.43 10.34
C PRO A 142 -12.26 5.01 10.57
N ILE A 143 -10.96 4.91 10.83
CA ILE A 143 -10.26 3.64 11.08
C ILE A 143 -10.97 2.80 12.17
N ASN A 144 -11.46 3.43 13.23
CA ASN A 144 -12.15 2.75 14.32
C ASN A 144 -13.70 2.74 14.20
N ASP A 145 -14.26 3.08 13.03
CA ASP A 145 -15.70 3.00 12.80
C ASP A 145 -16.17 1.54 12.81
N LYS A 146 -17.37 1.30 13.36
CA LYS A 146 -17.98 -0.04 13.38
C LYS A 146 -18.13 -0.70 12.00
N ARG A 147 -18.23 0.10 10.92
CA ARG A 147 -18.23 -0.40 9.54
C ARG A 147 -16.91 -1.03 9.13
N MET A 148 -15.79 -0.56 9.69
CA MET A 148 -14.47 -1.18 9.50
C MET A 148 -14.36 -2.51 10.22
N TYR A 149 -15.03 -2.69 11.37
CA TYR A 149 -14.88 -3.89 12.21
C TYR A 149 -15.27 -5.17 11.50
N VAL A 150 -16.27 -5.14 10.62
CA VAL A 150 -16.64 -6.33 9.82
C VAL A 150 -15.57 -6.68 8.78
N MET A 151 -14.82 -5.69 8.27
CA MET A 151 -13.67 -5.91 7.40
C MET A 151 -12.50 -6.49 8.17
N TYR A 152 -12.21 -5.97 9.37
CA TYR A 152 -11.16 -6.49 10.25
C TYR A 152 -11.42 -7.95 10.65
N ALA A 153 -12.64 -8.27 11.08
CA ALA A 153 -13.03 -9.63 11.40
C ALA A 153 -12.85 -10.58 10.19
N ALA A 154 -13.24 -10.13 8.99
CA ALA A 154 -13.05 -10.94 7.78
C ALA A 154 -11.57 -11.18 7.44
N CYS A 155 -10.70 -10.18 7.67
CA CYS A 155 -9.26 -10.32 7.48
C CYS A 155 -8.63 -11.28 8.51
N VAL A 156 -9.09 -11.24 9.77
CA VAL A 156 -8.69 -12.21 10.81
C VAL A 156 -9.10 -13.62 10.41
N ASP A 157 -10.37 -13.84 10.03
CA ASP A 157 -10.88 -15.15 9.57
C ASP A 157 -10.09 -15.73 8.39
N LEU A 158 -9.69 -14.87 7.45
CA LEU A 158 -8.91 -15.26 6.27
C LEU A 158 -7.41 -15.33 6.55
N ASP A 159 -6.98 -14.91 7.74
CA ASP A 159 -5.58 -14.79 8.15
C ASP A 159 -4.68 -13.99 7.18
N ILE A 160 -5.25 -12.91 6.63
CA ILE A 160 -4.58 -11.95 5.74
C ILE A 160 -4.40 -10.59 6.44
N PRO A 161 -3.36 -9.81 6.12
CA PRO A 161 -3.23 -8.44 6.60
C PRO A 161 -4.26 -7.51 5.95
N ILE A 162 -4.56 -6.42 6.68
CA ILE A 162 -5.24 -5.27 6.11
C ILE A 162 -4.29 -4.08 6.02
N PHE A 163 -4.24 -3.46 4.85
CA PHE A 163 -3.46 -2.28 4.55
C PHE A 163 -4.37 -1.06 4.60
N VAL A 164 -4.14 -0.15 5.56
CA VAL A 164 -5.00 1.00 5.78
C VAL A 164 -4.19 2.28 5.66
N ASN A 165 -4.66 3.21 4.83
CA ASN A 165 -4.04 4.52 4.75
C ASN A 165 -4.16 5.23 6.10
N ALA A 166 -3.04 5.74 6.62
CA ALA A 166 -2.94 6.43 7.90
C ALA A 166 -2.11 7.71 7.73
N GLY A 167 -2.44 8.73 8.50
CA GLY A 167 -1.83 10.05 8.37
C GLY A 167 -2.65 11.01 7.51
N VAL A 168 -2.10 12.18 7.20
CA VAL A 168 -2.76 13.18 6.37
C VAL A 168 -2.88 12.66 4.93
N PRO A 169 -4.09 12.60 4.35
CA PRO A 169 -4.28 12.10 3.00
C PRO A 169 -3.65 13.03 1.95
N GLY A 170 -3.07 12.46 0.89
CA GLY A 170 -2.61 13.24 -0.26
C GLY A 170 -3.73 14.01 -0.97
N PRO A 171 -4.90 13.41 -1.25
CA PRO A 171 -6.07 14.15 -1.76
C PRO A 171 -6.55 15.21 -0.76
N ARG A 172 -7.02 16.36 -1.26
CA ARG A 172 -7.54 17.47 -0.45
C ARG A 172 -8.93 17.18 0.12
N VAL A 173 -8.97 16.23 1.07
CA VAL A 173 -10.18 15.81 1.78
C VAL A 173 -9.93 15.85 3.29
N PRO A 174 -10.98 15.89 4.15
CA PRO A 174 -10.80 15.88 5.59
C PRO A 174 -10.00 14.67 6.08
N MET A 175 -9.03 14.88 6.97
CA MET A 175 -8.04 13.89 7.40
C MET A 175 -8.44 13.01 8.58
N PHE A 176 -9.46 13.42 9.37
CA PHE A 176 -9.80 12.76 10.63
C PHE A 176 -9.95 11.23 10.51
N PRO A 177 -10.54 10.68 9.45
CA PRO A 177 -10.70 9.23 9.32
C PRO A 177 -9.40 8.42 9.34
N GLN A 178 -8.24 9.05 9.06
CA GLN A 178 -6.92 8.42 9.02
C GLN A 178 -6.02 8.80 10.20
N HIS A 179 -6.59 9.36 11.25
CA HIS A 179 -5.83 9.75 12.43
C HIS A 179 -5.21 8.52 13.10
N VAL A 180 -3.90 8.55 13.34
CA VAL A 180 -3.13 7.38 13.81
C VAL A 180 -3.58 6.89 15.19
N GLU A 181 -4.07 7.77 16.06
CA GLU A 181 -4.59 7.38 17.39
C GLU A 181 -5.76 6.41 17.31
N LEU A 182 -6.58 6.46 16.23
CA LEU A 182 -7.73 5.58 16.03
C LEU A 182 -7.33 4.10 15.88
N ILE A 183 -6.07 3.83 15.56
CA ILE A 183 -5.50 2.48 15.42
C ILE A 183 -5.37 1.78 16.77
N ASP A 184 -5.22 2.56 17.86
CA ASP A 184 -5.03 2.01 19.21
C ASP A 184 -6.19 1.11 19.63
N GLU A 185 -7.42 1.61 19.47
CA GLU A 185 -8.65 0.85 19.79
C GLU A 185 -8.78 -0.40 18.92
N VAL A 186 -8.49 -0.28 17.62
CA VAL A 186 -8.61 -1.39 16.66
C VAL A 186 -7.64 -2.52 17.00
N CYS A 187 -6.36 -2.19 17.24
CA CYS A 187 -5.36 -3.20 17.59
C CYS A 187 -5.59 -3.82 18.97
N TRP A 188 -6.22 -3.08 19.89
CA TRP A 188 -6.64 -3.62 21.19
C TRP A 188 -7.81 -4.60 21.06
N PHE A 189 -8.80 -4.26 20.20
CA PHE A 189 -10.01 -5.07 20.03
C PHE A 189 -9.76 -6.31 19.16
N PHE A 190 -8.87 -6.22 18.17
CA PHE A 190 -8.50 -7.31 17.26
C PHE A 190 -7.01 -7.69 17.42
N PRO A 191 -6.61 -8.40 18.48
CA PRO A 191 -5.19 -8.71 18.72
C PRO A 191 -4.55 -9.61 17.65
N GLU A 192 -5.34 -10.41 16.92
CA GLU A 192 -4.87 -11.25 15.82
C GLU A 192 -4.72 -10.50 14.49
N LEU A 193 -5.35 -9.33 14.36
CA LEU A 193 -5.36 -8.58 13.11
C LEU A 193 -3.95 -8.10 12.74
N LYS A 194 -3.50 -8.47 11.56
CA LYS A 194 -2.28 -7.93 10.96
C LYS A 194 -2.59 -6.60 10.30
N PHE A 195 -2.37 -5.51 11.01
CA PHE A 195 -2.67 -4.16 10.53
C PHE A 195 -1.41 -3.51 9.97
N VAL A 196 -1.46 -3.02 8.73
CA VAL A 196 -0.36 -2.31 8.06
C VAL A 196 -0.77 -0.87 7.79
N MET A 197 -0.08 0.08 8.43
CA MET A 197 -0.21 1.50 8.12
C MET A 197 0.41 1.79 6.76
N ARG A 198 -0.36 2.38 5.84
CA ARG A 198 0.09 2.87 4.53
C ARG A 198 0.26 4.39 4.54
N HIS A 199 1.10 4.89 3.64
CA HIS A 199 1.25 6.31 3.30
C HIS A 199 1.77 7.18 4.45
N GLY A 200 2.75 6.70 5.21
CA GLY A 200 3.63 7.52 6.02
C GLY A 200 3.19 7.78 7.45
N ALA A 201 1.91 7.70 7.79
CA ALA A 201 1.37 8.06 9.11
C ALA A 201 1.69 9.51 9.55
N GLU A 202 2.12 10.39 8.63
CA GLU A 202 2.46 11.78 8.94
C GLU A 202 1.23 12.62 9.34
N PRO A 203 1.39 13.53 10.32
CA PRO A 203 2.59 13.88 11.09
C PRO A 203 2.71 13.10 12.42
N TRP A 204 2.10 11.92 12.54
CA TRP A 204 2.03 11.14 13.80
C TRP A 204 3.00 9.95 13.80
N GLU A 205 4.15 10.03 13.13
CA GLU A 205 5.12 8.93 12.99
C GLU A 205 5.68 8.49 14.36
N ALA A 206 5.88 9.44 15.28
CA ALA A 206 6.31 9.13 16.64
C ALA A 206 5.25 8.34 17.41
N LEU A 207 3.95 8.66 17.22
CA LEU A 207 2.83 7.89 17.75
C LEU A 207 2.76 6.51 17.09
N ALA A 208 2.91 6.44 15.76
CA ALA A 208 2.93 5.18 15.03
C ALA A 208 4.02 4.23 15.56
N VAL A 209 5.22 4.75 15.85
CA VAL A 209 6.31 3.98 16.50
C VAL A 209 5.88 3.48 17.88
N LYS A 210 5.25 4.31 18.71
CA LYS A 210 4.75 3.89 20.03
C LYS A 210 3.69 2.80 19.93
N LEU A 211 2.77 2.90 18.96
CA LEU A 211 1.75 1.89 18.74
C LEU A 211 2.37 0.57 18.22
N MET A 212 3.36 0.63 17.32
CA MET A 212 4.08 -0.58 16.87
C MET A 212 4.88 -1.26 17.99
N LEU A 213 5.36 -0.50 18.98
CA LEU A 213 5.97 -1.06 20.19
C LEU A 213 4.92 -1.72 21.10
N LYS A 214 3.71 -1.17 21.16
CA LYS A 214 2.61 -1.64 21.99
C LYS A 214 1.95 -2.89 21.41
N TYR A 215 1.76 -2.94 20.07
CA TYR A 215 0.99 -3.98 19.39
C TYR A 215 1.88 -4.87 18.51
N PRO A 216 1.90 -6.19 18.76
CA PRO A 216 2.78 -7.10 18.03
C PRO A 216 2.43 -7.24 16.54
N ASN A 217 1.15 -7.10 16.16
CA ASN A 217 0.67 -7.28 14.79
C ASN A 217 0.41 -5.97 14.04
N LEU A 218 0.97 -4.85 14.53
CA LEU A 218 0.95 -3.57 13.83
C LEU A 218 2.25 -3.35 13.07
N TYR A 219 2.14 -2.99 11.79
CA TYR A 219 3.24 -2.81 10.84
C TYR A 219 3.14 -1.45 10.14
N TYR A 220 4.22 -1.06 9.48
CA TYR A 220 4.32 0.18 8.71
C TYR A 220 4.89 -0.11 7.33
N SER A 221 4.29 0.45 6.28
CA SER A 221 4.82 0.42 4.91
C SER A 221 5.18 1.80 4.41
N THR A 222 6.25 1.88 3.62
CA THR A 222 6.83 3.14 3.13
C THR A 222 6.15 3.71 1.89
N SER A 223 5.01 3.16 1.49
CA SER A 223 4.29 3.54 0.26
C SER A 223 4.04 5.05 0.13
N ALA A 224 4.02 5.53 -1.11
CA ALA A 224 3.77 6.91 -1.51
C ALA A 224 4.87 7.93 -1.16
N PHE A 225 5.90 7.56 -0.44
CA PHE A 225 7.04 8.44 -0.13
C PHE A 225 8.27 8.06 -0.95
N ALA A 226 8.88 9.06 -1.57
CA ALA A 226 10.22 8.88 -2.12
C ALA A 226 11.20 8.62 -0.96
N PRO A 227 12.17 7.69 -1.10
CA PRO A 227 13.01 7.23 0.02
C PRO A 227 13.74 8.33 0.77
N LYS A 228 14.14 9.41 0.10
CA LYS A 228 14.76 10.59 0.75
C LYS A 228 13.83 11.29 1.77
N HIS A 229 12.53 11.04 1.72
CA HIS A 229 11.53 11.60 2.62
C HIS A 229 11.06 10.59 3.68
N TYR A 230 11.69 9.42 3.80
CA TYR A 230 11.32 8.48 4.86
C TYR A 230 11.48 9.12 6.23
N PRO A 231 10.47 9.05 7.11
CA PRO A 231 10.50 9.73 8.40
C PRO A 231 11.65 9.25 9.30
N LYS A 232 12.37 10.18 9.90
CA LYS A 232 13.50 9.88 10.80
C LYS A 232 13.09 8.97 11.96
N ALA A 233 11.88 9.14 12.50
CA ALA A 233 11.35 8.31 13.59
C ALA A 233 11.24 6.84 13.16
N ILE A 234 10.80 6.58 11.93
CA ILE A 234 10.68 5.24 11.36
C ILE A 234 12.05 4.62 11.09
N ILE A 235 12.99 5.39 10.52
CA ILE A 235 14.37 4.93 10.28
C ILE A 235 15.05 4.56 11.62
N ASN A 236 14.93 5.42 12.64
CA ASN A 236 15.49 5.16 13.96
C ASN A 236 14.86 3.92 14.61
N TYR A 237 13.56 3.74 14.46
CA TYR A 237 12.86 2.57 14.97
C TYR A 237 13.31 1.29 14.27
N ALA A 238 13.38 1.29 12.94
CA ALA A 238 13.90 0.16 12.15
C ALA A 238 15.32 -0.23 12.57
N ASN A 239 16.19 0.75 12.80
CA ASN A 239 17.59 0.55 13.19
C ASN A 239 17.78 0.07 14.64
N THR A 240 16.73 0.00 15.45
CA THR A 240 16.79 -0.38 16.87
C THR A 240 15.92 -1.60 17.20
N ARG A 241 14.60 -1.43 17.27
CA ARG A 241 13.66 -2.48 17.70
C ARG A 241 12.66 -2.88 16.64
N GLY A 242 12.52 -2.10 15.57
CA GLY A 242 11.46 -2.20 14.58
C GLY A 242 11.84 -2.85 13.26
N ALA A 243 13.02 -3.48 13.15
CA ALA A 243 13.47 -4.08 11.90
C ALA A 243 12.45 -5.06 11.30
N ASP A 244 11.69 -5.78 12.15
CA ASP A 244 10.67 -6.76 11.74
C ASP A 244 9.29 -6.15 11.48
N LYS A 245 9.15 -4.82 11.59
CA LYS A 245 7.87 -4.10 11.51
C LYS A 245 7.74 -3.20 10.31
N ILE A 246 8.86 -2.86 9.65
CA ILE A 246 8.89 -1.93 8.53
C ILE A 246 8.97 -2.71 7.24
N LEU A 247 8.07 -2.35 6.29
CA LEU A 247 7.84 -3.05 5.04
C LEU A 247 8.12 -2.13 3.87
N TYR A 248 8.82 -2.63 2.85
CA TYR A 248 8.99 -1.89 1.61
C TYR A 248 7.68 -1.86 0.82
N ALA A 249 7.33 -0.68 0.37
CA ALA A 249 6.29 -0.45 -0.60
C ALA A 249 6.68 0.76 -1.45
N GLY A 250 6.66 0.61 -2.76
CA GLY A 250 6.95 1.67 -3.71
C GLY A 250 5.77 2.62 -3.91
N TYR A 251 5.60 3.07 -5.09
CA TYR A 251 4.42 3.81 -5.60
C TYR A 251 4.47 3.89 -7.14
N PHE A 252 5.10 2.89 -7.74
CA PHE A 252 5.21 2.77 -9.19
C PHE A 252 3.93 2.17 -9.78
N PRO A 253 3.43 2.65 -10.91
CA PRO A 253 3.89 3.83 -11.67
C PRO A 253 3.14 5.11 -11.30
N MET A 254 2.31 5.09 -10.28
CA MET A 254 1.34 6.15 -9.98
C MET A 254 1.98 7.50 -9.64
N GLY A 255 3.12 7.53 -8.98
CA GLY A 255 3.75 8.79 -8.58
C GLY A 255 5.27 8.77 -8.59
N LEU A 256 5.90 7.58 -8.63
CA LEU A 256 7.35 7.42 -8.55
C LEU A 256 7.85 6.41 -9.58
N SER A 257 8.96 6.71 -10.26
CA SER A 257 9.66 5.72 -11.07
C SER A 257 10.50 4.77 -10.20
N LEU A 258 10.69 3.54 -10.66
CA LEU A 258 11.55 2.59 -9.96
C LEU A 258 13.01 3.07 -9.95
N ASP A 259 13.49 3.69 -11.03
CA ASP A 259 14.83 4.26 -11.09
C ASP A 259 15.06 5.28 -9.98
N ARG A 260 14.09 6.19 -9.74
CA ARG A 260 14.16 7.15 -8.64
C ARG A 260 14.13 6.47 -7.28
N ILE A 261 13.18 5.54 -7.07
CA ILE A 261 13.04 4.83 -5.79
C ILE A 261 14.35 4.13 -5.44
N PHE A 262 14.87 3.28 -6.34
CA PHE A 262 16.05 2.46 -6.05
C PHE A 262 17.35 3.28 -6.04
N THR A 263 17.41 4.44 -6.68
CA THR A 263 18.53 5.38 -6.53
C THR A 263 18.49 6.02 -5.14
N GLU A 264 17.36 6.57 -4.72
CA GLU A 264 17.23 7.24 -3.42
C GLU A 264 17.31 6.27 -2.23
N LEU A 265 16.93 4.99 -2.39
CA LEU A 265 17.10 3.95 -1.35
C LEU A 265 18.55 3.80 -0.90
N ARG A 266 19.54 4.03 -1.79
CA ARG A 266 20.96 3.92 -1.46
C ARG A 266 21.41 4.91 -0.37
N ASP A 267 20.69 6.02 -0.23
CA ASP A 267 20.98 7.07 0.74
C ASP A 267 20.20 6.92 2.06
N VAL A 268 19.28 5.96 2.15
CA VAL A 268 18.53 5.71 3.38
C VAL A 268 19.46 5.08 4.43
N PRO A 269 19.61 5.68 5.63
CA PRO A 269 20.60 5.24 6.61
C PRO A 269 20.13 4.04 7.44
N PHE A 270 19.68 2.98 6.78
CA PHE A 270 19.41 1.71 7.45
C PHE A 270 20.69 0.97 7.78
N LYS A 271 20.72 0.28 8.91
CA LYS A 271 21.77 -0.68 9.27
C LYS A 271 21.68 -1.92 8.35
N ASP A 272 22.81 -2.59 8.14
CA ASP A 272 22.91 -3.74 7.22
C ASP A 272 21.88 -4.83 7.52
N GLY A 273 21.63 -5.16 8.79
CA GLY A 273 20.64 -6.15 9.19
C GLY A 273 19.16 -5.74 9.02
N VAL A 274 18.87 -4.48 8.69
CA VAL A 274 17.51 -4.01 8.41
C VAL A 274 17.11 -4.28 6.97
N TRP A 275 18.03 -4.14 6.03
CA TRP A 275 17.76 -4.21 4.61
C TRP A 275 17.08 -5.50 4.13
N PRO A 276 17.57 -6.71 4.45
CA PRO A 276 16.90 -7.94 4.03
C PRO A 276 15.47 -8.04 4.55
N LYS A 277 15.25 -7.63 5.80
CA LYS A 277 13.95 -7.62 6.43
C LYS A 277 13.00 -6.63 5.75
N PHE A 278 13.46 -5.40 5.57
CA PHE A 278 12.69 -4.32 4.96
C PHE A 278 12.29 -4.64 3.51
N LEU A 279 13.23 -5.10 2.70
CA LEU A 279 13.00 -5.33 1.28
C LEU A 279 12.21 -6.61 0.97
N TYR A 280 12.33 -7.66 1.83
CA TYR A 280 11.85 -8.97 1.46
C TYR A 280 11.27 -9.79 2.62
N GLU A 281 12.03 -10.04 3.70
CA GLU A 281 11.69 -11.06 4.68
C GLU A 281 10.39 -10.75 5.44
N ASN A 282 10.20 -9.47 5.83
CA ASN A 282 9.00 -9.04 6.55
C ASN A 282 7.74 -9.22 5.71
N ALA A 283 7.79 -8.80 4.43
CA ALA A 283 6.68 -8.97 3.50
C ALA A 283 6.39 -10.45 3.25
N ARG A 284 7.43 -11.26 3.01
CA ARG A 284 7.31 -12.70 2.82
C ARG A 284 6.63 -13.39 4.01
N LYS A 285 7.06 -13.05 5.24
CA LYS A 285 6.46 -13.59 6.47
C LYS A 285 5.01 -13.15 6.66
N LEU A 286 4.75 -11.84 6.48
CA LEU A 286 3.42 -11.26 6.67
C LEU A 286 2.39 -11.86 5.71
N LEU A 287 2.77 -12.05 4.44
CA LEU A 287 1.92 -12.55 3.36
C LEU A 287 1.95 -14.08 3.20
N LYS A 288 2.77 -14.79 3.98
CA LYS A 288 2.93 -16.26 3.93
C LYS A 288 3.33 -16.75 2.52
N LEU A 289 4.40 -16.18 1.96
CA LEU A 289 4.94 -16.50 0.64
C LEU A 289 6.10 -17.49 0.73
#